data_1045f38e2667924ed4b8bd16e3b31527
#
_entry.id   1045f38e2667924ed4b8bd16e3b31527
#
_cell.length_a   1.000
_cell.length_b   1.000
_cell.length_c   1.000
_cell.angle_alpha   90.00
_cell.angle_beta   90.00
_cell.angle_gamma   90.00
#
_symmetry.space_group_name_H-M   'P 1'
#
loop_
_entity.id
_entity.type
_entity.pdbx_description
1 polymer ?
#
loop_
_entity_poly.entity_id
_entity_poly.type
_entity_poly.pdbx_seq_one_letter_code
_entity_poly.pdbx_strand_id
1 'polypeptide(L)'
;MATYGANGFSRAIHNIENSPFRTKFERDVEEMEGNLGIGCISDYEPQPLLIQSHLGSFAITTVGKINNMDQLLKEVYGNGRTHFQEMSTGQINATELAASLICSEKTIPEGIRHLQDVVDGSMTLLLLTKDGIYAARDKKGRTPLVIGKKEGAYCASFENFAYLNLGYTDYHELGPGEIDFITPESVEMLVPPQEEMKICSFLWVYYGYPTCLLYTSDAADDSLR
;
A
#
# COMPACT_ATOMS: atom_id res chain seq x y z
N MET A 1 -7.51 8.42 3.66
CA MET A 1 -6.29 8.63 4.47
C MET A 1 -6.51 8.06 5.87
N ALA A 2 -5.44 7.59 6.51
CA ALA A 2 -5.43 7.24 7.94
C ALA A 2 -4.12 7.73 8.57
N THR A 3 -4.20 8.22 9.80
CA THR A 3 -3.04 8.66 10.62
C THR A 3 -3.09 8.01 11.98
N TYR A 4 -1.93 7.97 12.64
CA TYR A 4 -1.81 7.58 14.05
C TYR A 4 -1.14 8.70 14.83
N GLY A 5 -1.81 9.22 15.83
CA GLY A 5 -1.38 10.32 16.69
C GLY A 5 -1.68 10.07 18.16
N ALA A 6 -1.58 11.11 18.99
CA ALA A 6 -1.77 11.03 20.44
C ALA A 6 -3.16 10.48 20.83
N ASN A 7 -4.17 10.74 20.03
CA ASN A 7 -5.55 10.30 20.22
C ASN A 7 -5.86 8.93 19.55
N GLY A 8 -4.86 8.22 19.05
CA GLY A 8 -5.00 6.95 18.36
C GLY A 8 -5.14 7.11 16.83
N PHE A 9 -5.90 6.19 16.20
CA PHE A 9 -6.13 6.22 14.76
C PHE A 9 -7.22 7.22 14.37
N SER A 10 -6.94 8.02 13.35
CA SER A 10 -7.91 8.82 12.61
C SER A 10 -8.01 8.33 11.17
N ARG A 11 -9.23 8.32 10.61
CA ARG A 11 -9.48 7.89 9.23
C ARG A 11 -10.47 8.80 8.54
N ALA A 12 -10.15 9.22 7.31
CA ALA A 12 -11.08 9.92 6.43
C ALA A 12 -11.13 9.25 5.05
N ILE A 13 -12.33 9.03 4.54
CA ILE A 13 -12.60 8.51 3.19
C ILE A 13 -13.63 9.40 2.53
N HIS A 14 -13.30 9.91 1.33
CA HIS A 14 -14.20 10.74 0.54
C HIS A 14 -14.23 10.27 -0.91
N ASN A 15 -15.41 10.35 -1.52
CA ASN A 15 -15.54 10.25 -2.96
C ASN A 15 -15.02 11.54 -3.59
N ILE A 16 -14.00 11.39 -4.48
CA ILE A 16 -13.34 12.50 -5.19
C ILE A 16 -13.68 12.55 -6.69
N GLU A 17 -14.64 11.73 -7.14
CA GLU A 17 -15.05 11.63 -8.55
C GLU A 17 -15.50 13.00 -9.12
N ASN A 18 -16.26 13.77 -8.34
CA ASN A 18 -16.88 15.02 -8.78
C ASN A 18 -16.33 16.25 -8.05
N SER A 19 -15.22 16.14 -7.32
CA SER A 19 -14.63 17.24 -6.55
C SER A 19 -13.13 17.08 -6.38
N PRO A 20 -12.34 18.17 -6.45
CA PRO A 20 -10.89 18.09 -6.23
C PRO A 20 -10.56 17.50 -4.85
N PHE A 21 -9.53 16.67 -4.82
CA PHE A 21 -9.01 16.04 -3.59
C PHE A 21 -8.84 17.06 -2.45
N ARG A 22 -8.18 18.19 -2.72
CA ARG A 22 -7.92 19.24 -1.72
C ARG A 22 -9.19 19.71 -1.04
N THR A 23 -10.23 20.01 -1.81
CA THR A 23 -11.51 20.52 -1.28
C THR A 23 -12.19 19.52 -0.33
N LYS A 24 -12.06 18.21 -0.63
CA LYS A 24 -12.68 17.16 0.18
C LYS A 24 -11.92 16.87 1.48
N PHE A 25 -10.60 16.95 1.44
CA PHE A 25 -9.75 16.55 2.55
C PHE A 25 -9.13 17.71 3.34
N GLU A 26 -9.36 18.98 2.94
CA GLU A 26 -8.75 20.15 3.58
C GLU A 26 -9.00 20.16 5.10
N ARG A 27 -10.25 19.95 5.50
CA ARG A 27 -10.63 19.93 6.92
C ARG A 27 -10.05 18.71 7.64
N ASP A 28 -10.10 17.52 7.02
CA ASP A 28 -9.56 16.31 7.64
C ASP A 28 -8.06 16.43 7.87
N VAL A 29 -7.32 17.02 6.92
CA VAL A 29 -5.87 17.24 7.06
C VAL A 29 -5.55 18.20 8.21
N GLU A 30 -6.39 19.23 8.45
CA GLU A 30 -6.23 20.16 9.58
C GLU A 30 -6.53 19.49 10.92
N GLU A 31 -7.49 18.55 10.95
CA GLU A 31 -7.92 17.84 12.17
C GLU A 31 -7.12 16.58 12.48
N MET A 32 -6.46 15.99 11.47
CA MET A 32 -5.64 14.79 11.64
C MET A 32 -4.31 15.10 12.30
N GLU A 33 -4.05 14.43 13.41
CA GLU A 33 -2.81 14.54 14.17
C GLU A 33 -1.92 13.30 13.96
N GLY A 34 -0.62 13.47 14.22
CA GLY A 34 0.35 12.37 14.25
C GLY A 34 1.49 12.54 13.25
N ASN A 35 2.49 11.71 13.42
CA ASN A 35 3.71 11.66 12.59
C ASN A 35 3.77 10.43 11.67
N LEU A 36 2.75 9.58 11.73
CA LEU A 36 2.60 8.39 10.91
C LEU A 36 1.28 8.45 10.15
N GLY A 37 1.30 8.14 8.86
CA GLY A 37 0.09 8.13 8.04
C GLY A 37 0.23 7.33 6.77
N ILE A 38 -0.88 6.79 6.29
CA ILE A 38 -1.01 6.12 4.99
C ILE A 38 -2.19 6.69 4.22
N GLY A 39 -2.14 6.58 2.90
CA GLY A 39 -3.24 7.02 2.03
C GLY A 39 -3.29 6.17 0.77
N CYS A 40 -4.46 6.18 0.14
CA CYS A 40 -4.70 5.51 -1.13
C CYS A 40 -5.73 6.29 -1.94
N ILE A 41 -5.52 6.39 -3.23
CA ILE A 41 -6.55 6.73 -4.20
C ILE A 41 -7.00 5.41 -4.83
N SER A 42 -8.27 5.06 -4.69
CA SER A 42 -8.83 3.80 -5.16
C SER A 42 -10.09 4.06 -5.98
N ASP A 43 -10.22 3.37 -7.11
CA ASP A 43 -11.39 3.47 -7.99
C ASP A 43 -12.51 2.50 -7.55
N TYR A 44 -12.20 1.50 -6.74
CA TYR A 44 -13.10 0.39 -6.45
C TYR A 44 -13.45 0.25 -4.98
N GLU A 45 -12.49 0.41 -4.08
CA GLU A 45 -12.64 0.04 -2.68
C GLU A 45 -12.40 1.23 -1.77
N PRO A 46 -13.26 1.41 -0.74
CA PRO A 46 -12.99 2.41 0.30
C PRO A 46 -11.77 1.99 1.11
N GLN A 47 -10.70 2.76 1.03
CA GLN A 47 -9.42 2.55 1.70
C GLN A 47 -8.92 3.87 2.33
N PRO A 48 -8.10 3.84 3.42
CA PRO A 48 -7.62 2.68 4.19
C PRO A 48 -8.72 1.99 5.00
N LEU A 49 -8.59 0.69 5.26
CA LEU A 49 -9.41 -0.02 6.24
C LEU A 49 -8.76 0.04 7.62
N LEU A 50 -9.54 0.35 8.64
CA LEU A 50 -9.12 0.29 10.04
C LEU A 50 -9.57 -1.04 10.63
N ILE A 51 -8.62 -1.83 11.09
CA ILE A 51 -8.81 -3.20 11.57
C ILE A 51 -8.44 -3.27 13.05
N GLN A 52 -9.27 -3.99 13.81
CA GLN A 52 -8.97 -4.40 15.18
C GLN A 52 -8.85 -5.91 15.23
N SER A 53 -7.71 -6.43 15.66
CA SER A 53 -7.43 -7.86 15.73
C SER A 53 -6.60 -8.23 16.96
N HIS A 54 -6.26 -9.50 17.10
CA HIS A 54 -5.30 -9.97 18.11
C HIS A 54 -3.87 -9.44 17.89
N LEU A 55 -3.54 -8.97 16.67
CA LEU A 55 -2.29 -8.30 16.37
C LEU A 55 -2.30 -6.81 16.77
N GLY A 56 -3.39 -6.34 17.38
CA GLY A 56 -3.64 -4.94 17.71
C GLY A 56 -4.49 -4.23 16.66
N SER A 57 -4.58 -2.91 16.79
CA SER A 57 -5.22 -2.03 15.81
C SER A 57 -4.22 -1.63 14.74
N PHE A 58 -4.65 -1.64 13.49
CA PHE A 58 -3.86 -1.15 12.37
C PHE A 58 -4.75 -0.59 11.25
N ALA A 59 -4.20 0.27 10.41
CA ALA A 59 -4.84 0.68 9.17
C ALA A 59 -4.09 0.06 7.98
N ILE A 60 -4.82 -0.35 6.94
CA ILE A 60 -4.21 -1.02 5.79
C ILE A 60 -4.71 -0.42 4.47
N THR A 61 -3.79 -0.26 3.53
CA THR A 61 -4.07 0.01 2.12
C THR A 61 -3.42 -1.04 1.25
N THR A 62 -4.10 -1.43 0.19
CA THR A 62 -3.60 -2.41 -0.77
C THR A 62 -3.78 -1.93 -2.20
N VAL A 63 -2.87 -2.36 -3.04
CA VAL A 63 -2.97 -2.22 -4.51
C VAL A 63 -2.59 -3.54 -5.15
N GLY A 64 -3.45 -4.01 -6.02
CA GLY A 64 -3.21 -5.27 -6.73
C GLY A 64 -4.50 -5.95 -7.15
N LYS A 65 -4.37 -7.20 -7.54
CA LYS A 65 -5.49 -8.05 -7.95
C LYS A 65 -5.29 -9.46 -7.43
N ILE A 66 -6.32 -10.01 -6.82
CA ILE A 66 -6.40 -11.40 -6.36
C ILE A 66 -7.18 -12.20 -7.41
N ASN A 67 -6.52 -13.16 -8.08
CA ASN A 67 -7.15 -13.99 -9.10
C ASN A 67 -7.86 -15.21 -8.48
N ASN A 68 -7.39 -15.69 -7.34
CA ASN A 68 -7.90 -16.87 -6.64
C ASN A 68 -8.81 -16.51 -5.45
N MET A 69 -9.58 -15.42 -5.55
CA MET A 69 -10.47 -14.90 -4.50
C MET A 69 -11.38 -16.00 -3.91
N ASP A 70 -12.11 -16.73 -4.77
CA ASP A 70 -13.05 -17.76 -4.35
C ASP A 70 -12.40 -18.90 -3.55
N GLN A 71 -11.15 -19.23 -3.88
CA GLN A 71 -10.40 -20.26 -3.16
C GLN A 71 -10.02 -19.76 -1.76
N LEU A 72 -9.49 -18.55 -1.67
CA LEU A 72 -9.09 -17.94 -0.39
C LEU A 72 -10.28 -17.71 0.52
N LEU A 73 -11.44 -17.34 -0.02
CA LEU A 73 -12.67 -17.18 0.75
C LEU A 73 -13.13 -18.51 1.38
N LYS A 74 -13.05 -19.63 0.63
CA LYS A 74 -13.38 -20.96 1.17
C LYS A 74 -12.47 -21.34 2.33
N GLU A 75 -11.19 -21.03 2.21
CA GLU A 75 -10.20 -21.27 3.27
C GLU A 75 -10.49 -20.43 4.51
N VAL A 76 -10.70 -19.12 4.32
CA VAL A 76 -10.99 -18.19 5.42
C VAL A 76 -12.29 -18.56 6.15
N TYR A 77 -13.34 -18.94 5.41
CA TYR A 77 -14.59 -19.44 6.02
C TYR A 77 -14.40 -20.79 6.70
N GLY A 78 -13.59 -21.67 6.11
CA GLY A 78 -13.25 -22.97 6.72
C GLY A 78 -12.50 -22.83 8.04
N ASN A 79 -11.72 -21.76 8.20
CA ASN A 79 -10.99 -21.43 9.41
C ASN A 79 -11.82 -20.65 10.46
N GLY A 80 -13.13 -20.55 10.27
CA GLY A 80 -14.08 -20.05 11.27
C GLY A 80 -14.48 -18.59 11.12
N ARG A 81 -14.01 -17.84 10.12
CA ARG A 81 -14.58 -16.52 9.81
C ARG A 81 -15.98 -16.69 9.23
N THR A 82 -16.92 -15.91 9.73
CA THR A 82 -18.33 -16.07 9.38
C THR A 82 -18.84 -15.03 8.38
N HIS A 83 -18.17 -13.89 8.25
CA HIS A 83 -18.62 -12.81 7.37
C HIS A 83 -17.48 -11.84 7.04
N PHE A 84 -17.67 -11.06 5.98
CA PHE A 84 -16.94 -9.84 5.64
C PHE A 84 -17.89 -8.64 5.80
N GLN A 85 -17.36 -7.50 6.19
CA GLN A 85 -18.13 -6.29 6.47
C GLN A 85 -18.16 -5.34 5.29
N GLU A 86 -17.05 -5.25 4.57
CA GLU A 86 -16.92 -4.34 3.43
C GLU A 86 -17.19 -5.06 2.11
N MET A 87 -18.21 -4.57 1.40
CA MET A 87 -18.57 -5.05 0.07
C MET A 87 -18.38 -3.94 -0.93
N SER A 88 -17.62 -4.18 -1.99
CA SER A 88 -17.40 -3.24 -3.07
C SER A 88 -18.07 -3.75 -4.35
N THR A 89 -19.02 -2.98 -4.89
CA THR A 89 -19.76 -3.34 -6.13
C THR A 89 -20.37 -4.75 -6.12
N GLY A 90 -20.84 -5.22 -4.96
CA GLY A 90 -21.40 -6.56 -4.78
C GLY A 90 -20.38 -7.68 -4.62
N GLN A 91 -19.11 -7.35 -4.52
CA GLN A 91 -18.01 -8.30 -4.25
C GLN A 91 -17.38 -8.01 -2.88
N ILE A 92 -16.73 -9.01 -2.32
CA ILE A 92 -15.96 -8.86 -1.07
C ILE A 92 -14.76 -7.95 -1.35
N ASN A 93 -14.53 -7.01 -0.44
CA ASN A 93 -13.40 -6.10 -0.50
C ASN A 93 -12.07 -6.87 -0.40
N ALA A 94 -11.20 -6.72 -1.42
CA ALA A 94 -9.93 -7.43 -1.48
C ALA A 94 -8.97 -7.01 -0.35
N THR A 95 -9.04 -5.75 0.09
CA THR A 95 -8.25 -5.24 1.21
C THR A 95 -8.69 -5.87 2.53
N GLU A 96 -10.00 -6.13 2.73
CA GLU A 96 -10.49 -6.83 3.92
C GLU A 96 -10.07 -8.31 3.91
N LEU A 97 -10.09 -8.96 2.75
CA LEU A 97 -9.57 -10.31 2.62
C LEU A 97 -8.07 -10.37 2.94
N ALA A 98 -7.29 -9.43 2.41
CA ALA A 98 -5.87 -9.32 2.72
C ALA A 98 -5.62 -9.16 4.23
N ALA A 99 -6.36 -8.26 4.89
CA ALA A 99 -6.29 -8.08 6.34
C ALA A 99 -6.67 -9.36 7.10
N SER A 100 -7.67 -10.10 6.61
CA SER A 100 -8.08 -11.38 7.21
C SER A 100 -6.99 -12.44 7.13
N LEU A 101 -6.31 -12.53 5.99
CA LEU A 101 -5.19 -13.46 5.79
C LEU A 101 -3.99 -13.06 6.66
N ILE A 102 -3.68 -11.76 6.78
CA ILE A 102 -2.65 -11.27 7.70
C ILE A 102 -2.99 -11.66 9.14
N CYS A 103 -4.24 -11.48 9.56
CA CYS A 103 -4.69 -11.82 10.90
C CYS A 103 -4.83 -13.33 11.17
N SER A 104 -4.58 -14.21 10.21
CA SER A 104 -4.52 -15.65 10.49
C SER A 104 -3.21 -16.09 11.16
N GLU A 105 -2.19 -15.25 11.11
CA GLU A 105 -0.86 -15.54 11.64
C GLU A 105 -0.60 -14.86 12.99
N LYS A 106 0.53 -15.20 13.63
CA LYS A 106 0.87 -14.74 14.98
C LYS A 106 1.47 -13.34 15.02
N THR A 107 2.09 -12.91 13.93
CA THR A 107 2.75 -11.60 13.79
C THR A 107 2.41 -10.97 12.45
N ILE A 108 2.48 -9.63 12.36
CA ILE A 108 2.21 -8.91 11.12
C ILE A 108 3.17 -9.32 9.99
N PRO A 109 4.51 -9.44 10.19
CA PRO A 109 5.40 -9.89 9.13
C PRO A 109 5.10 -11.31 8.63
N GLU A 110 4.77 -12.25 9.54
CA GLU A 110 4.35 -13.60 9.15
C GLU A 110 3.05 -13.56 8.35
N GLY A 111 2.08 -12.74 8.77
CA GLY A 111 0.81 -12.55 8.07
C GLY A 111 0.97 -11.95 6.68
N ILE A 112 1.83 -10.96 6.52
CA ILE A 112 2.14 -10.38 5.20
C ILE A 112 2.83 -11.44 4.31
N ARG A 113 3.74 -12.22 4.88
CA ARG A 113 4.39 -13.31 4.15
C ARG A 113 3.40 -14.37 3.70
N HIS A 114 2.50 -14.78 4.59
CA HIS A 114 1.41 -15.71 4.26
C HIS A 114 0.57 -15.17 3.11
N LEU A 115 0.12 -13.90 3.20
CA LEU A 115 -0.61 -13.23 2.13
C LEU A 115 0.14 -13.29 0.78
N GLN A 116 1.44 -12.97 0.77
CA GLN A 116 2.28 -13.04 -0.43
C GLN A 116 2.36 -14.46 -1.01
N ASP A 117 2.33 -15.49 -0.17
CA ASP A 117 2.45 -16.89 -0.58
C ASP A 117 1.15 -17.46 -1.15
N VAL A 118 0.01 -17.10 -0.60
CA VAL A 118 -1.30 -17.69 -0.99
C VAL A 118 -2.02 -16.93 -2.10
N VAL A 119 -1.71 -15.64 -2.31
CA VAL A 119 -2.35 -14.83 -3.35
C VAL A 119 -1.79 -15.19 -4.73
N ASP A 120 -2.67 -15.68 -5.61
CA ASP A 120 -2.39 -15.69 -7.04
C ASP A 120 -2.77 -14.33 -7.64
N GLY A 121 -1.76 -13.58 -8.05
CA GLY A 121 -1.94 -12.22 -8.55
C GLY A 121 -0.84 -11.29 -8.12
N SER A 122 -1.20 -10.10 -7.68
CA SER A 122 -0.30 -9.13 -7.04
C SER A 122 -1.04 -8.45 -5.87
N MET A 123 -0.30 -8.19 -4.80
CA MET A 123 -0.81 -7.47 -3.63
C MET A 123 0.34 -6.74 -2.95
N THR A 124 0.49 -5.48 -3.28
CA THR A 124 1.42 -4.55 -2.61
C THR A 124 0.62 -3.77 -1.57
N LEU A 125 1.18 -3.53 -0.39
CA LEU A 125 0.45 -2.92 0.71
C LEU A 125 1.30 -1.98 1.56
N LEU A 126 0.60 -1.05 2.22
CA LEU A 126 1.08 -0.31 3.38
C LEU A 126 0.18 -0.62 4.56
N LEU A 127 0.76 -0.96 5.72
CA LEU A 127 0.05 -1.28 6.94
C LEU A 127 0.60 -0.40 8.07
N LEU A 128 -0.23 0.53 8.54
CA LEU A 128 0.08 1.48 9.61
C LEU A 128 -0.29 0.88 10.96
N THR A 129 0.68 0.83 11.86
CA THR A 129 0.50 0.51 13.28
C THR A 129 0.83 1.74 14.14
N LYS A 130 0.68 1.61 15.44
CA LYS A 130 1.12 2.64 16.39
C LYS A 130 2.64 2.86 16.40
N ASP A 131 3.41 1.85 16.00
CA ASP A 131 4.87 1.82 16.12
C ASP A 131 5.59 2.17 14.80
N GLY A 132 4.88 2.13 13.67
CA GLY A 132 5.44 2.39 12.34
C GLY A 132 4.58 1.84 11.22
N ILE A 133 5.12 1.83 10.02
CA ILE A 133 4.46 1.40 8.79
C ILE A 133 5.21 0.21 8.21
N TYR A 134 4.49 -0.90 8.00
CA TYR A 134 4.98 -2.00 7.16
C TYR A 134 4.73 -1.64 5.71
N ALA A 135 5.78 -1.66 4.91
CA ALA A 135 5.74 -1.53 3.46
C ALA A 135 6.10 -2.88 2.85
N ALA A 136 5.20 -3.46 2.05
CA ALA A 136 5.42 -4.78 1.49
C ALA A 136 5.09 -4.80 0.00
N ARG A 137 6.06 -5.20 -0.82
CA ARG A 137 5.89 -5.39 -2.25
C ARG A 137 5.37 -6.80 -2.55
N ASP A 138 4.54 -6.94 -3.57
CA ASP A 138 4.01 -8.24 -3.96
C ASP A 138 5.13 -9.26 -4.29
N LYS A 139 4.85 -10.55 -4.11
CA LYS A 139 5.82 -11.65 -4.27
C LYS A 139 6.57 -11.63 -5.60
N LYS A 140 5.97 -11.11 -6.66
CA LYS A 140 6.55 -11.06 -8.00
C LYS A 140 7.10 -9.69 -8.38
N GLY A 141 6.96 -8.69 -7.49
CA GLY A 141 7.44 -7.34 -7.69
C GLY A 141 6.75 -6.58 -8.85
N ARG A 142 5.51 -6.94 -9.18
CA ARG A 142 4.77 -6.32 -10.31
C ARG A 142 4.45 -4.85 -10.07
N THR A 143 4.01 -4.54 -8.84
CA THR A 143 3.73 -3.16 -8.44
C THR A 143 4.94 -2.62 -7.72
N PRO A 144 5.57 -1.54 -8.20
CA PRO A 144 6.73 -0.95 -7.53
C PRO A 144 6.35 -0.39 -6.18
N LEU A 145 7.32 -0.31 -5.29
CA LEU A 145 7.21 0.37 -4.02
C LEU A 145 8.57 0.95 -3.67
N VAL A 146 8.65 2.26 -3.61
CA VAL A 146 9.90 3.01 -3.40
C VAL A 146 9.83 3.80 -2.12
N ILE A 147 10.93 3.84 -1.39
CA ILE A 147 11.08 4.60 -0.15
C ILE A 147 11.93 5.84 -0.43
N GLY A 148 11.43 6.98 -0.06
CA GLY A 148 12.14 8.25 -0.05
C GLY A 148 12.57 8.64 1.36
N LYS A 149 13.68 9.38 1.46
CA LYS A 149 14.24 9.88 2.71
C LYS A 149 14.48 11.37 2.64
N LYS A 150 14.19 12.05 3.73
CA LYS A 150 14.71 13.39 4.03
C LYS A 150 15.10 13.47 5.51
N GLU A 151 15.68 14.57 5.94
CA GLU A 151 16.04 14.77 7.34
C GLU A 151 14.84 14.61 8.26
N GLY A 152 14.91 13.65 9.19
CA GLY A 152 13.86 13.36 10.17
C GLY A 152 12.58 12.72 9.61
N ALA A 153 12.57 12.21 8.37
CA ALA A 153 11.37 11.58 7.82
C ALA A 153 11.66 10.59 6.69
N TYR A 154 10.80 9.58 6.59
CA TYR A 154 10.72 8.65 5.46
C TYR A 154 9.30 8.67 4.86
N CYS A 155 9.20 8.33 3.59
CA CYS A 155 7.94 8.11 2.90
C CYS A 155 8.03 6.89 1.99
N ALA A 156 6.89 6.29 1.67
CA ALA A 156 6.79 5.20 0.70
C ALA A 156 5.71 5.53 -0.34
N SER A 157 5.98 5.22 -1.60
CA SER A 157 5.07 5.46 -2.71
C SER A 157 5.31 4.46 -3.84
N PHE A 158 4.37 4.35 -4.77
CA PHE A 158 4.58 3.58 -6.01
C PHE A 158 5.57 4.25 -6.96
N GLU A 159 5.68 5.57 -6.88
CA GLU A 159 6.50 6.37 -7.78
C GLU A 159 7.24 7.45 -6.99
N ASN A 160 8.49 7.65 -7.33
CA ASN A 160 9.36 8.58 -6.62
C ASN A 160 8.98 10.06 -6.85
N PHE A 161 8.42 10.43 -8.01
CA PHE A 161 8.03 11.82 -8.26
C PHE A 161 7.02 12.34 -7.22
N ALA A 162 6.22 11.46 -6.61
CA ALA A 162 5.26 11.84 -5.59
C ALA A 162 5.91 12.52 -4.38
N TYR A 163 7.13 12.16 -4.03
CA TYR A 163 7.84 12.68 -2.88
C TYR A 163 9.05 13.57 -3.21
N LEU A 164 9.61 13.50 -4.43
CA LEU A 164 10.73 14.38 -4.84
C LEU A 164 10.34 15.85 -4.73
N ASN A 165 9.12 16.21 -5.13
CA ASN A 165 8.60 17.57 -5.01
C ASN A 165 8.42 18.04 -3.56
N LEU A 166 8.46 17.12 -2.59
CA LEU A 166 8.38 17.39 -1.15
C LEU A 166 9.76 17.40 -0.48
N GLY A 167 10.82 17.36 -1.28
CA GLY A 167 12.22 17.42 -0.81
C GLY A 167 12.76 16.10 -0.26
N TYR A 168 12.11 14.97 -0.57
CA TYR A 168 12.70 13.66 -0.33
C TYR A 168 13.62 13.28 -1.48
N THR A 169 14.58 12.42 -1.19
CA THR A 169 15.47 11.77 -2.16
C THR A 169 15.21 10.27 -2.15
N ASP A 170 15.50 9.60 -3.27
CA ASP A 170 15.40 8.14 -3.35
C ASP A 170 16.32 7.49 -2.32
N TYR A 171 15.77 6.54 -1.57
CA TYR A 171 16.49 5.80 -0.54
C TYR A 171 16.60 4.31 -0.88
N HIS A 172 15.46 3.67 -1.14
CA HIS A 172 15.40 2.24 -1.42
C HIS A 172 14.16 1.90 -2.28
N GLU A 173 14.32 1.03 -3.26
CA GLU A 173 13.21 0.39 -3.96
C GLU A 173 13.09 -1.06 -3.49
N LEU A 174 11.92 -1.43 -2.94
CA LEU A 174 11.69 -2.79 -2.47
C LEU A 174 11.75 -3.78 -3.63
N GLY A 175 12.43 -4.90 -3.42
CA GLY A 175 12.41 -6.02 -4.35
C GLY A 175 11.16 -6.91 -4.22
N PRO A 176 11.05 -7.98 -5.04
CA PRO A 176 9.91 -8.88 -5.02
C PRO A 176 9.75 -9.57 -3.67
N GLY A 177 8.56 -9.45 -3.06
CA GLY A 177 8.26 -10.09 -1.78
C GLY A 177 8.97 -9.49 -0.56
N GLU A 178 9.68 -8.38 -0.73
CA GLU A 178 10.35 -7.66 0.37
C GLU A 178 9.34 -7.02 1.31
N ILE A 179 9.69 -7.01 2.60
CA ILE A 179 8.91 -6.38 3.66
C ILE A 179 9.83 -5.51 4.50
N ASP A 180 9.57 -4.20 4.50
CA ASP A 180 10.27 -3.21 5.29
C ASP A 180 9.38 -2.65 6.39
N PHE A 181 9.99 -2.30 7.53
CA PHE A 181 9.35 -1.55 8.60
C PHE A 181 9.92 -0.14 8.68
N ILE A 182 9.05 0.84 8.51
CA ILE A 182 9.39 2.26 8.41
C ILE A 182 8.94 2.97 9.68
N THR A 183 9.87 3.64 10.32
CA THR A 183 9.62 4.59 11.43
C THR A 183 10.07 5.99 11.00
N PRO A 184 9.78 7.06 11.78
CA PRO A 184 10.34 8.38 11.48
C PRO A 184 11.87 8.41 11.47
N GLU A 185 12.52 7.50 12.22
CA GLU A 185 13.97 7.48 12.44
C GLU A 185 14.72 6.50 11.53
N SER A 186 14.04 5.40 11.10
CA SER A 186 14.72 4.30 10.43
C SER A 186 13.82 3.52 9.47
N VAL A 187 14.48 2.81 8.56
CA VAL A 187 13.88 1.75 7.75
C VAL A 187 14.62 0.46 8.06
N GLU A 188 13.89 -0.58 8.43
CA GLU A 188 14.40 -1.91 8.74
C GLU A 188 13.83 -2.93 7.75
N MET A 189 14.72 -3.62 7.03
CA MET A 189 14.32 -4.74 6.17
C MET A 189 14.04 -5.97 7.03
N LEU A 190 12.78 -6.37 7.13
CA LEU A 190 12.35 -7.55 7.90
C LEU A 190 12.41 -8.83 7.09
N VAL A 191 12.10 -8.75 5.80
CA VAL A 191 12.14 -9.89 4.88
C VAL A 191 12.85 -9.44 3.61
N PRO A 192 13.96 -10.11 3.25
CA PRO A 192 14.72 -9.77 2.04
C PRO A 192 13.95 -10.11 0.76
N PRO A 193 14.27 -9.45 -0.35
CA PRO A 193 13.64 -9.71 -1.64
C PRO A 193 13.97 -11.10 -2.17
N GLN A 194 13.09 -11.60 -3.02
CA GLN A 194 13.30 -12.82 -3.80
C GLN A 194 14.08 -12.51 -5.09
N GLU A 195 14.69 -13.54 -5.68
CA GLU A 195 15.50 -13.38 -6.90
C GLU A 195 14.65 -13.14 -8.16
N GLU A 196 13.46 -13.74 -8.24
CA GLU A 196 12.60 -13.65 -9.42
C GLU A 196 11.69 -12.44 -9.36
N MET A 197 11.84 -11.54 -10.33
CA MET A 197 10.98 -10.38 -10.55
C MET A 197 10.23 -10.49 -11.88
N LYS A 198 8.96 -10.11 -11.89
CA LYS A 198 8.13 -9.99 -13.11
C LYS A 198 7.73 -8.54 -13.33
N ILE A 199 8.37 -7.92 -14.31
CA ILE A 199 8.05 -6.55 -14.71
C ILE A 199 6.71 -6.54 -15.45
N CYS A 200 5.80 -5.65 -15.05
CA CYS A 200 4.55 -5.44 -15.75
C CYS A 200 4.76 -4.49 -16.94
N SER A 201 4.77 -5.02 -18.16
CA SER A 201 4.92 -4.20 -19.38
C SER A 201 3.80 -3.17 -19.54
N PHE A 202 2.61 -3.43 -19.02
CA PHE A 202 1.50 -2.47 -19.03
C PHE A 202 1.82 -1.23 -18.20
N LEU A 203 2.40 -1.38 -17.00
CA LEU A 203 2.83 -0.24 -16.20
C LEU A 203 3.90 0.58 -16.92
N TRP A 204 4.84 -0.08 -17.60
CA TRP A 204 5.86 0.60 -18.40
C TRP A 204 5.30 1.43 -19.55
N VAL A 205 4.32 0.89 -20.26
CA VAL A 205 3.75 1.53 -21.46
C VAL A 205 2.74 2.61 -21.08
N TYR A 206 1.88 2.38 -20.10
CA TYR A 206 0.77 3.26 -19.78
C TYR A 206 1.08 4.33 -18.74
N TYR A 207 1.92 4.02 -17.75
CA TYR A 207 2.22 4.95 -16.67
C TYR A 207 3.60 5.61 -16.80
N GLY A 208 4.33 5.27 -17.88
CA GLY A 208 5.63 5.87 -18.13
C GLY A 208 6.58 5.69 -16.95
N TYR A 209 6.80 4.47 -16.62
CA TYR A 209 7.60 4.05 -15.47
C TYR A 209 9.09 4.25 -15.68
N PRO A 210 9.80 4.80 -14.75
CA PRO A 210 9.51 5.94 -13.86
C PRO A 210 9.55 7.27 -14.63
N THR A 211 8.91 8.29 -14.12
CA THR A 211 8.78 9.61 -14.77
C THR A 211 10.09 10.22 -15.25
N CYS A 212 11.21 9.97 -14.60
CA CYS A 212 12.52 10.46 -15.05
C CYS A 212 13.01 9.79 -16.35
N LEU A 213 12.59 8.58 -16.67
CA LEU A 213 12.93 7.92 -17.94
C LEU A 213 12.12 8.45 -19.13
N LEU A 214 10.92 9.00 -18.91
CA LEU A 214 10.17 9.70 -19.95
C LEU A 214 10.84 11.01 -20.37
N TYR A 215 11.47 11.73 -19.44
CA TYR A 215 12.22 12.94 -19.73
C TYR A 215 13.53 12.68 -20.48
N THR A 216 14.06 11.48 -20.41
CA THR A 216 15.33 11.09 -21.03
C THR A 216 15.15 10.16 -22.23
N SER A 217 13.91 9.78 -22.59
CA SER A 217 13.66 8.96 -23.77
C SER A 217 13.59 9.84 -25.03
N ASP A 218 14.24 9.39 -26.10
CA ASP A 218 14.23 10.08 -27.42
C ASP A 218 12.81 10.31 -27.96
N ALA A 219 11.83 9.51 -27.53
CA ALA A 219 10.42 9.67 -27.90
C ALA A 219 9.79 10.96 -27.35
N ALA A 220 10.30 11.50 -26.23
CA ALA A 220 9.83 12.78 -25.71
C ALA A 220 10.42 13.96 -26.49
N ASP A 221 11.63 13.84 -27.03
CA ASP A 221 12.27 14.87 -27.86
C ASP A 221 11.69 14.96 -29.25
N ASP A 222 11.23 13.86 -29.85
CA ASP A 222 10.63 13.85 -31.19
C ASP A 222 9.24 14.49 -31.24
N SER A 223 8.54 14.60 -30.10
CA SER A 223 7.22 15.25 -30.06
C SER A 223 7.28 16.78 -30.01
N LEU A 224 8.48 17.37 -29.88
CA LEU A 224 8.72 18.81 -29.80
C LEU A 224 9.43 19.38 -31.04
N ARG A 225 9.63 18.58 -32.07
CA ARG A 225 10.11 18.98 -33.42
C ARG A 225 8.97 18.87 -34.45
#